data_cb3e70d4b9e66e78dae29e889152000f
#
_entry.id   cb3e70d4b9e66e78dae29e889152000f
#
_cell.length_a   1.000
_cell.length_b   1.000
_cell.length_c   1.000
_cell.angle_alpha   90.00
_cell.angle_beta   90.00
_cell.angle_gamma   90.00
#
_symmetry.space_group_name_H-M   'P 1'
#
loop_
_entity.id
_entity.type
_entity.pdbx_description
1 polymer ?
#
loop_
_entity_poly.entity_id
_entity_poly.type
_entity_poly.pdbx_seq_one_letter_code
_entity_poly.pdbx_strand_id
1 'polypeptide(L)'
;MIFYKLLKIFSKVILFPFLILDRLRWLSEWYFFKKCSPPAPHFIKQSLLLRHGIKNSVWVETGTYLGQTTKLLSEHFSFVHSIEPSKKCLRIAKRNLNFSKNVALYNGTSELCFEEICSSLSGDICFWLDGHYSEGITFKGVTDTPILFELDTIKKYLDNFSKTVILIDDIRTSHIDKKNYPPLSFYVNWADSVNMDWIIELDLFIIKSKGLPFYR
;
A
#
# COMPACT_ATOMS: atom_id res chain seq x y z
N MET A 1 -7.70 8.05 -32.51
CA MET A 1 -6.87 7.34 -31.49
C MET A 1 -5.51 8.01 -31.27
N ILE A 2 -4.75 8.38 -32.31
CA ILE A 2 -3.43 9.06 -32.22
C ILE A 2 -3.55 10.47 -31.61
N PHE A 3 -4.54 11.26 -32.01
CA PHE A 3 -4.77 12.62 -31.50
C PHE A 3 -5.04 12.66 -29.98
N TYR A 4 -5.79 11.69 -29.45
CA TYR A 4 -6.05 11.56 -28.01
C TYR A 4 -4.80 11.18 -27.20
N LYS A 5 -3.92 10.35 -27.79
CA LYS A 5 -2.60 10.02 -27.17
C LYS A 5 -1.68 11.26 -27.15
N LEU A 6 -1.66 12.04 -28.22
CA LEU A 6 -0.87 13.28 -28.29
C LEU A 6 -1.38 14.34 -27.29
N LEU A 7 -2.70 14.53 -27.16
CA LEU A 7 -3.29 15.43 -26.17
C LEU A 7 -2.93 15.01 -24.74
N LYS A 8 -2.89 13.71 -24.46
CA LYS A 8 -2.52 13.16 -23.13
C LYS A 8 -1.02 13.32 -22.82
N ILE A 9 -0.17 13.25 -23.84
CA ILE A 9 1.27 13.54 -23.72
C ILE A 9 1.47 15.03 -23.50
N PHE A 10 0.80 15.87 -24.28
CA PHE A 10 0.88 17.33 -24.18
C PHE A 10 0.39 17.85 -22.81
N SER A 11 -0.73 17.29 -22.31
CA SER A 11 -1.23 17.64 -20.97
C SER A 11 -0.28 17.19 -19.86
N LYS A 12 0.39 16.05 -20.00
CA LYS A 12 1.42 15.62 -19.05
C LYS A 12 2.64 16.55 -19.05
N VAL A 13 3.10 17.00 -20.22
CA VAL A 13 4.25 17.90 -20.35
C VAL A 13 3.94 19.28 -19.76
N ILE A 14 2.74 19.82 -19.97
CA ILE A 14 2.32 21.12 -19.42
C ILE A 14 2.06 21.04 -17.92
N LEU A 15 1.47 19.93 -17.43
CA LEU A 15 1.19 19.73 -16.00
C LEU A 15 2.41 19.29 -15.20
N PHE A 16 3.46 18.79 -15.84
CA PHE A 16 4.65 18.27 -15.18
C PHE A 16 5.35 19.30 -14.26
N PRO A 17 5.60 20.55 -14.66
CA PRO A 17 6.19 21.54 -13.79
C PRO A 17 5.26 21.90 -12.60
N PHE A 18 3.96 21.94 -12.78
CA PHE A 18 3.00 22.18 -11.69
C PHE A 18 2.98 21.03 -10.68
N LEU A 19 3.07 19.79 -11.14
CA LEU A 19 3.17 18.61 -10.27
C LEU A 19 4.47 18.60 -9.46
N ILE A 20 5.58 19.05 -10.06
CA ILE A 20 6.86 19.18 -9.35
C ILE A 20 6.77 20.28 -8.30
N LEU A 21 6.24 21.45 -8.66
CA LEU A 21 6.08 22.57 -7.73
C LEU A 21 5.17 22.22 -6.55
N ASP A 22 4.07 21.51 -6.82
CA ASP A 22 3.17 21.03 -5.77
C ASP A 22 3.87 20.03 -4.85
N ARG A 23 4.60 19.06 -5.39
CA ARG A 23 5.42 18.13 -4.58
C ARG A 23 6.49 18.84 -3.75
N LEU A 24 7.18 19.81 -4.32
CA LEU A 24 8.19 20.60 -3.61
C LEU A 24 7.55 21.43 -2.49
N ARG A 25 6.38 22.01 -2.72
CA ARG A 25 5.61 22.73 -1.70
C ARG A 25 5.23 21.80 -0.54
N TRP A 26 4.63 20.63 -0.83
CA TRP A 26 4.28 19.64 0.18
C TRP A 26 5.49 19.13 0.95
N LEU A 27 6.61 18.90 0.25
CA LEU A 27 7.86 18.47 0.88
C LEU A 27 8.42 19.55 1.80
N SER A 28 8.44 20.82 1.35
CA SER A 28 8.92 21.94 2.15
C SER A 28 8.03 22.17 3.38
N GLU A 29 6.72 22.10 3.23
CA GLU A 29 5.78 22.21 4.34
C GLU A 29 6.01 21.09 5.36
N TRP A 30 6.11 19.85 4.90
CA TRP A 30 6.34 18.70 5.76
C TRP A 30 7.70 18.76 6.47
N TYR A 31 8.76 19.15 5.74
CA TYR A 31 10.10 19.24 6.29
C TYR A 31 10.26 20.42 7.28
N PHE A 32 9.91 21.63 6.86
CA PHE A 32 10.17 22.84 7.66
C PHE A 32 9.13 23.08 8.74
N PHE A 33 7.85 22.89 8.46
CA PHE A 33 6.78 23.22 9.42
C PHE A 33 6.34 22.02 10.24
N LYS A 34 6.24 20.83 9.64
CA LYS A 34 5.86 19.61 10.36
C LYS A 34 7.04 18.82 10.89
N LYS A 35 8.30 19.27 10.68
CA LYS A 35 9.53 18.64 11.16
C LYS A 35 9.57 17.13 10.86
N CYS A 36 9.15 16.73 9.67
CA CYS A 36 9.03 15.34 9.23
C CYS A 36 8.08 14.48 10.08
N SER A 37 7.16 15.10 10.83
CA SER A 37 6.18 14.33 11.61
C SER A 37 5.12 13.67 10.70
N PRO A 38 4.58 12.51 11.12
CA PRO A 38 3.51 11.82 10.37
C PRO A 38 2.22 12.67 10.27
N PRO A 39 1.42 12.45 9.22
CA PRO A 39 1.70 11.56 8.10
C PRO A 39 2.70 12.17 7.09
N ALA A 40 3.56 11.31 6.54
CA ALA A 40 4.43 11.72 5.43
C ALA A 40 3.61 11.97 4.15
N PRO A 41 4.08 12.86 3.25
CA PRO A 41 3.45 13.04 1.95
C PRO A 41 3.32 11.73 1.18
N HIS A 42 2.21 11.52 0.47
CA HIS A 42 1.91 10.27 -0.21
C HIS A 42 3.03 9.80 -1.16
N PHE A 43 3.66 10.70 -1.91
CA PHE A 43 4.77 10.35 -2.80
C PHE A 43 6.03 9.87 -2.04
N ILE A 44 6.21 10.27 -0.77
CA ILE A 44 7.27 9.74 0.09
C ILE A 44 6.93 8.30 0.49
N LYS A 45 5.71 8.02 0.94
CA LYS A 45 5.25 6.65 1.20
C LYS A 45 5.43 5.77 -0.04
N GLN A 46 5.05 6.26 -1.22
CA GLN A 46 5.26 5.55 -2.49
C GLN A 46 6.74 5.23 -2.76
N SER A 47 7.66 6.14 -2.46
CA SER A 47 9.10 5.86 -2.62
C SER A 47 9.60 4.75 -1.69
N LEU A 48 9.00 4.64 -0.48
CA LEU A 48 9.30 3.54 0.45
C LEU A 48 8.82 2.19 -0.10
N LEU A 49 7.63 2.14 -0.72
CA LEU A 49 7.15 0.91 -1.37
C LEU A 49 8.14 0.42 -2.43
N LEU A 50 8.63 1.33 -3.30
CA LEU A 50 9.61 0.99 -4.32
C LEU A 50 10.95 0.54 -3.73
N ARG A 51 11.42 1.21 -2.67
CA ARG A 51 12.70 0.91 -2.02
C ARG A 51 12.69 -0.43 -1.27
N HIS A 52 11.58 -0.76 -0.61
CA HIS A 52 11.47 -1.96 0.21
C HIS A 52 10.92 -3.16 -0.54
N GLY A 53 10.24 -2.95 -1.68
CA GLY A 53 9.67 -4.01 -2.48
C GLY A 53 10.72 -4.96 -3.08
N ILE A 54 10.35 -6.21 -3.26
CA ILE A 54 11.18 -7.22 -3.91
C ILE A 54 11.03 -7.09 -5.41
N LYS A 55 12.14 -7.05 -6.14
CA LYS A 55 12.10 -6.96 -7.61
C LYS A 55 11.34 -8.14 -8.23
N ASN A 56 10.48 -7.86 -9.19
CA ASN A 56 9.64 -8.85 -9.88
C ASN A 56 8.64 -9.59 -8.96
N SER A 57 8.36 -9.09 -7.76
CA SER A 57 7.36 -9.67 -6.87
C SER A 57 5.93 -9.43 -7.35
N VAL A 58 5.01 -10.23 -6.80
CA VAL A 58 3.57 -9.95 -6.82
C VAL A 58 3.24 -9.09 -5.60
N TRP A 59 2.36 -8.11 -5.79
CA TRP A 59 1.87 -7.25 -4.71
C TRP A 59 0.41 -7.51 -4.40
N VAL A 60 0.09 -7.50 -3.11
CA VAL A 60 -1.29 -7.45 -2.61
C VAL A 60 -1.48 -6.14 -1.86
N GLU A 61 -2.40 -5.32 -2.35
CA GLU A 61 -2.74 -4.01 -1.80
C GLU A 61 -4.14 -4.06 -1.21
N THR A 62 -4.30 -3.61 0.04
CA THR A 62 -5.60 -3.32 0.63
C THR A 62 -5.79 -1.81 0.70
N GLY A 63 -6.94 -1.30 0.19
CA GLY A 63 -7.18 0.12 0.04
C GLY A 63 -6.73 0.68 -1.32
N THR A 64 -7.32 0.21 -2.43
CA THR A 64 -7.06 0.74 -3.78
C THR A 64 -7.31 2.24 -3.88
N TYR A 65 -8.38 2.73 -3.21
CA TYR A 65 -8.89 4.10 -3.30
C TYR A 65 -9.05 4.54 -4.76
N LEU A 66 -8.28 5.55 -5.21
CA LEU A 66 -8.34 6.02 -6.61
C LEU A 66 -7.32 5.33 -7.53
N GLY A 67 -6.56 4.35 -7.03
CA GLY A 67 -5.62 3.53 -7.79
C GLY A 67 -4.27 4.20 -8.08
N GLN A 68 -3.86 5.19 -7.30
CA GLN A 68 -2.57 5.87 -7.50
C GLN A 68 -1.40 4.98 -7.11
N THR A 69 -1.46 4.35 -5.94
CA THR A 69 -0.44 3.39 -5.48
C THR A 69 -0.47 2.13 -6.32
N THR A 70 -1.66 1.57 -6.59
CA THR A 70 -1.84 0.42 -7.49
C THR A 70 -1.14 0.63 -8.83
N LYS A 71 -1.30 1.83 -9.42
CA LYS A 71 -0.67 2.19 -10.68
C LYS A 71 0.85 2.20 -10.58
N LEU A 72 1.39 2.85 -9.54
CA LEU A 72 2.83 2.88 -9.29
C LEU A 72 3.39 1.45 -9.18
N LEU A 73 2.74 0.60 -8.38
CA LEU A 73 3.15 -0.79 -8.19
C LEU A 73 3.11 -1.57 -9.51
N SER A 74 2.07 -1.38 -10.32
CA SER A 74 1.94 -2.05 -11.63
C SER A 74 3.00 -1.62 -12.65
N GLU A 75 3.55 -0.41 -12.51
CA GLU A 75 4.64 0.09 -13.36
C GLU A 75 6.02 -0.47 -13.00
N HIS A 76 6.18 -1.02 -11.78
CA HIS A 76 7.49 -1.43 -11.25
C HIS A 76 7.60 -2.93 -10.89
N PHE A 77 6.48 -3.63 -10.71
CA PHE A 77 6.45 -5.01 -10.24
C PHE A 77 5.67 -5.92 -11.18
N SER A 78 5.74 -7.24 -10.95
CA SER A 78 5.20 -8.23 -11.90
C SER A 78 3.69 -8.20 -12.00
N PHE A 79 3.00 -8.14 -10.87
CA PHE A 79 1.54 -8.16 -10.80
C PHE A 79 1.04 -7.50 -9.51
N VAL A 80 -0.18 -6.94 -9.55
CA VAL A 80 -0.82 -6.30 -8.39
C VAL A 80 -2.25 -6.81 -8.24
N HIS A 81 -2.54 -7.39 -7.07
CA HIS A 81 -3.89 -7.63 -6.59
C HIS A 81 -4.27 -6.47 -5.68
N SER A 82 -5.38 -5.79 -5.94
CA SER A 82 -5.79 -4.63 -5.14
C SER A 82 -7.26 -4.70 -4.76
N ILE A 83 -7.54 -4.54 -3.46
CA ILE A 83 -8.86 -4.71 -2.85
C ILE A 83 -9.45 -3.33 -2.50
N GLU A 84 -10.72 -3.09 -2.89
CA GLU A 84 -11.43 -1.84 -2.61
C GLU A 84 -12.90 -2.11 -2.32
N PRO A 85 -13.39 -1.83 -1.11
CA PRO A 85 -14.79 -2.04 -0.76
C PRO A 85 -15.72 -0.99 -1.39
N SER A 86 -15.27 0.25 -1.59
CA SER A 86 -16.08 1.31 -2.18
C SER A 86 -16.24 1.14 -3.69
N LYS A 87 -17.44 0.78 -4.15
CA LYS A 87 -17.76 0.72 -5.58
C LYS A 87 -17.48 2.02 -6.33
N LYS A 88 -17.58 3.17 -5.64
CA LYS A 88 -17.31 4.49 -6.22
C LYS A 88 -15.82 4.67 -6.47
N CYS A 89 -14.97 4.38 -5.46
CA CYS A 89 -13.52 4.44 -5.58
C CYS A 89 -13.02 3.45 -6.64
N LEU A 90 -13.48 2.19 -6.58
CA LEU A 90 -13.12 1.16 -7.54
C LEU A 90 -13.44 1.56 -9.00
N ARG A 91 -14.58 2.22 -9.24
CA ARG A 91 -14.94 2.70 -10.60
C ARG A 91 -13.96 3.76 -11.09
N ILE A 92 -13.49 4.64 -10.21
CA ILE A 92 -12.48 5.66 -10.55
C ILE A 92 -11.13 4.98 -10.78
N ALA A 93 -10.72 4.08 -9.88
CA ALA A 93 -9.47 3.32 -10.02
C ALA A 93 -9.42 2.55 -11.34
N LYS A 94 -10.49 1.85 -11.74
CA LYS A 94 -10.58 1.18 -13.04
C LYS A 94 -10.29 2.11 -14.23
N ARG A 95 -10.76 3.36 -14.18
CA ARG A 95 -10.47 4.34 -15.24
C ARG A 95 -9.01 4.79 -15.23
N ASN A 96 -8.43 4.97 -14.03
CA ASN A 96 -7.04 5.39 -13.87
C ASN A 96 -6.06 4.30 -14.28
N LEU A 97 -6.45 3.04 -14.10
CA LEU A 97 -5.66 1.83 -14.38
C LEU A 97 -5.95 1.21 -15.77
N ASN A 98 -6.71 1.87 -16.61
CA ASN A 98 -7.21 1.34 -17.90
C ASN A 98 -6.13 0.76 -18.83
N PHE A 99 -4.86 1.15 -18.65
CA PHE A 99 -3.72 0.66 -19.43
C PHE A 99 -2.82 -0.33 -18.69
N SER A 100 -3.10 -0.61 -17.42
CA SER A 100 -2.33 -1.57 -16.61
C SER A 100 -2.87 -2.99 -16.87
N LYS A 101 -2.06 -3.83 -17.53
CA LYS A 101 -2.46 -5.21 -17.88
C LYS A 101 -2.17 -6.22 -16.77
N ASN A 102 -1.36 -5.83 -15.80
CA ASN A 102 -0.89 -6.65 -14.69
C ASN A 102 -1.53 -6.23 -13.35
N VAL A 103 -2.82 -5.88 -13.37
CA VAL A 103 -3.60 -5.50 -12.19
C VAL A 103 -4.91 -6.27 -12.16
N ALA A 104 -5.20 -6.91 -11.03
CA ALA A 104 -6.52 -7.45 -10.69
C ALA A 104 -7.15 -6.59 -9.58
N LEU A 105 -8.37 -6.10 -9.82
CA LEU A 105 -9.12 -5.29 -8.88
C LEU A 105 -10.29 -6.07 -8.30
N TYR A 106 -10.37 -6.14 -6.98
CA TYR A 106 -11.40 -6.85 -6.23
C TYR A 106 -12.34 -5.88 -5.53
N ASN A 107 -13.64 -6.07 -5.69
CA ASN A 107 -14.64 -5.27 -4.97
C ASN A 107 -15.11 -6.01 -3.73
N GLY A 108 -14.58 -5.67 -2.60
CA GLY A 108 -14.90 -6.27 -1.31
C GLY A 108 -14.03 -5.71 -0.20
N THR A 109 -14.27 -6.18 1.01
CA THR A 109 -13.38 -5.94 2.15
C THR A 109 -12.26 -6.98 2.15
N SER A 110 -11.24 -6.76 2.99
CA SER A 110 -10.15 -7.74 3.16
C SER A 110 -10.70 -9.10 3.61
N GLU A 111 -11.68 -9.11 4.51
CA GLU A 111 -12.28 -10.34 5.04
C GLU A 111 -12.98 -11.18 3.94
N LEU A 112 -13.41 -10.55 2.84
CA LEU A 112 -14.08 -11.24 1.74
C LEU A 112 -13.12 -11.71 0.64
N CYS A 113 -12.02 -11.02 0.42
CA CYS A 113 -11.19 -11.22 -0.77
C CYS A 113 -9.77 -11.69 -0.47
N PHE A 114 -9.21 -11.32 0.69
CA PHE A 114 -7.77 -11.44 0.95
C PHE A 114 -7.31 -12.89 1.07
N GLU A 115 -8.11 -13.75 1.70
CA GLU A 115 -7.76 -15.16 1.87
C GLU A 115 -7.73 -15.93 0.53
N GLU A 116 -8.71 -15.70 -0.35
CA GLU A 116 -8.74 -16.29 -1.69
C GLU A 116 -7.50 -15.89 -2.49
N ILE A 117 -7.12 -14.60 -2.43
CA ILE A 117 -5.91 -14.09 -3.09
C ILE A 117 -4.68 -14.79 -2.51
N CYS A 118 -4.46 -14.74 -1.19
CA CYS A 118 -3.28 -15.31 -0.55
C CYS A 118 -3.11 -16.81 -0.82
N SER A 119 -4.22 -17.57 -0.83
CA SER A 119 -4.19 -19.02 -1.09
C SER A 119 -3.71 -19.39 -2.49
N SER A 120 -3.83 -18.49 -3.46
CA SER A 120 -3.43 -18.69 -4.85
C SER A 120 -2.00 -18.24 -5.16
N LEU A 121 -1.32 -17.57 -4.21
CA LEU A 121 -0.01 -16.97 -4.43
C LEU A 121 1.13 -17.90 -4.07
N SER A 122 2.26 -17.72 -4.77
CA SER A 122 3.55 -18.34 -4.49
C SER A 122 4.69 -17.46 -4.99
N GLY A 123 5.92 -17.74 -4.54
CA GLY A 123 7.10 -16.96 -4.93
C GLY A 123 7.31 -15.72 -4.04
N ASP A 124 7.86 -14.66 -4.61
CA ASP A 124 8.17 -13.42 -3.88
C ASP A 124 6.94 -12.52 -3.79
N ILE A 125 6.44 -12.27 -2.58
CA ILE A 125 5.20 -11.53 -2.34
C ILE A 125 5.47 -10.29 -1.50
N CYS A 126 4.88 -9.17 -1.92
CA CYS A 126 4.87 -7.94 -1.14
C CYS A 126 3.42 -7.54 -0.81
N PHE A 127 3.23 -7.06 0.41
CA PHE A 127 1.94 -6.58 0.90
C PHE A 127 2.01 -5.08 1.21
N TRP A 128 1.01 -4.34 0.75
CA TRP A 128 0.73 -2.97 1.16
C TRP A 128 -0.62 -2.94 1.86
N LEU A 129 -0.59 -2.83 3.19
CA LEU A 129 -1.77 -2.89 4.05
C LEU A 129 -2.16 -1.46 4.47
N ASP A 130 -3.09 -0.88 3.71
CA ASP A 130 -3.63 0.49 3.87
C ASP A 130 -5.18 0.47 3.84
N GLY A 131 -5.78 -0.64 4.27
CA GLY A 131 -7.22 -0.89 4.23
C GLY A 131 -8.03 -0.24 5.36
N HIS A 132 -7.47 0.73 6.08
CA HIS A 132 -8.16 1.39 7.19
C HIS A 132 -9.21 2.41 6.73
N TYR A 133 -10.20 2.69 7.60
CA TYR A 133 -11.23 3.69 7.34
C TYR A 133 -10.66 5.12 7.47
N SER A 134 -10.75 5.91 6.41
CA SER A 134 -10.19 7.28 6.32
C SER A 134 -11.26 8.35 6.09
N GLU A 135 -12.50 8.16 6.56
CA GLU A 135 -13.63 9.09 6.37
C GLU A 135 -13.97 9.42 4.88
N GLY A 136 -14.97 10.25 4.65
CA GLY A 136 -15.35 10.73 3.33
C GLY A 136 -15.99 9.68 2.43
N ILE A 137 -15.36 9.34 1.31
CA ILE A 137 -15.89 8.37 0.31
C ILE A 137 -15.42 6.94 0.54
N THR A 138 -14.61 6.69 1.57
CA THR A 138 -14.11 5.36 1.92
C THR A 138 -15.19 4.53 2.60
N PHE A 139 -15.03 3.21 2.60
CA PHE A 139 -16.01 2.28 3.22
C PHE A 139 -15.69 2.12 4.70
N LYS A 140 -16.72 2.17 5.56
CA LYS A 140 -16.61 1.82 6.98
C LYS A 140 -17.05 0.37 7.17
N GLY A 141 -16.11 -0.50 7.55
CA GLY A 141 -16.37 -1.91 7.88
C GLY A 141 -16.97 -2.11 9.26
N VAL A 142 -17.03 -3.36 9.73
CA VAL A 142 -17.43 -3.73 11.10
C VAL A 142 -16.35 -3.29 12.10
N THR A 143 -15.08 -3.34 11.69
CA THR A 143 -13.92 -2.80 12.41
C THR A 143 -13.31 -1.66 11.61
N ASP A 144 -12.65 -0.72 12.28
CA ASP A 144 -11.99 0.43 11.61
C ASP A 144 -10.71 0.01 10.88
N THR A 145 -10.15 -1.17 11.21
CA THR A 145 -9.01 -1.76 10.50
C THR A 145 -9.15 -3.28 10.35
N PRO A 146 -8.86 -3.85 9.16
CA PRO A 146 -8.84 -5.29 8.94
C PRO A 146 -7.49 -5.95 9.32
N ILE A 147 -6.54 -5.21 9.88
CA ILE A 147 -5.13 -5.60 10.02
C ILE A 147 -4.92 -6.93 10.76
N LEU A 148 -5.74 -7.24 11.77
CA LEU A 148 -5.65 -8.50 12.50
C LEU A 148 -5.92 -9.68 11.57
N PHE A 149 -7.01 -9.61 10.82
CA PHE A 149 -7.40 -10.63 9.84
C PHE A 149 -6.35 -10.76 8.72
N GLU A 150 -5.85 -9.63 8.21
CA GLU A 150 -4.85 -9.62 7.15
C GLU A 150 -3.54 -10.29 7.59
N LEU A 151 -3.04 -9.96 8.77
CA LEU A 151 -1.82 -10.56 9.31
C LEU A 151 -1.99 -12.05 9.64
N ASP A 152 -3.13 -12.46 10.21
CA ASP A 152 -3.43 -13.87 10.46
C ASP A 152 -3.51 -14.67 9.14
N THR A 153 -4.12 -14.09 8.12
CA THR A 153 -4.19 -14.70 6.79
C THR A 153 -2.80 -14.82 6.15
N ILE A 154 -1.97 -13.77 6.20
CA ILE A 154 -0.59 -13.85 5.71
C ILE A 154 0.17 -14.96 6.42
N LYS A 155 0.07 -15.04 7.75
CA LYS A 155 0.73 -16.08 8.54
C LYS A 155 0.33 -17.48 8.10
N LYS A 156 -0.96 -17.69 7.81
CA LYS A 156 -1.50 -18.99 7.35
C LYS A 156 -0.87 -19.46 6.04
N TYR A 157 -0.55 -18.53 5.13
CA TYR A 157 -0.02 -18.85 3.81
C TYR A 157 1.47 -18.55 3.64
N LEU A 158 2.16 -18.13 4.71
CA LEU A 158 3.55 -17.65 4.65
C LEU A 158 4.52 -18.70 4.09
N ASP A 159 4.29 -19.98 4.37
CA ASP A 159 5.12 -21.09 3.89
C ASP A 159 5.02 -21.31 2.37
N ASN A 160 4.00 -20.75 1.71
CA ASN A 160 3.86 -20.78 0.25
C ASN A 160 4.73 -19.72 -0.44
N PHE A 161 5.24 -18.74 0.31
CA PHE A 161 5.99 -17.62 -0.23
C PHE A 161 7.49 -17.84 -0.10
N SER A 162 8.25 -17.53 -1.16
CA SER A 162 9.72 -17.65 -1.14
C SER A 162 10.34 -16.54 -0.29
N LYS A 163 9.90 -15.30 -0.48
CA LYS A 163 10.27 -14.12 0.30
C LYS A 163 9.06 -13.22 0.46
N THR A 164 8.97 -12.58 1.62
CA THR A 164 7.83 -11.71 1.93
C THR A 164 8.31 -10.37 2.46
N VAL A 165 7.64 -9.31 2.00
CA VAL A 165 7.73 -7.97 2.57
C VAL A 165 6.32 -7.48 2.86
N ILE A 166 6.09 -6.98 4.07
CA ILE A 166 4.81 -6.41 4.49
C ILE A 166 5.06 -4.98 4.93
N LEU A 167 4.34 -4.03 4.32
CA LEU A 167 4.34 -2.63 4.72
C LEU A 167 2.94 -2.27 5.22
N ILE A 168 2.85 -1.83 6.46
CA ILE A 168 1.61 -1.47 7.13
C ILE A 168 1.59 0.04 7.32
N ASP A 169 0.56 0.71 6.79
CA ASP A 169 0.45 2.17 6.89
C ASP A 169 -0.09 2.63 8.25
N ASP A 170 0.16 3.91 8.51
CA ASP A 170 -0.41 4.67 9.62
C ASP A 170 -0.20 4.02 11.00
N ILE A 171 1.01 3.48 11.26
CA ILE A 171 1.33 2.79 12.53
C ILE A 171 1.12 3.69 13.77
N ARG A 172 1.11 5.04 13.60
CA ARG A 172 0.80 6.00 14.66
C ARG A 172 -0.59 5.78 15.26
N THR A 173 -1.54 5.22 14.50
CA THR A 173 -2.90 4.92 14.96
C THR A 173 -2.92 3.98 16.17
N SER A 174 -1.92 3.11 16.30
CA SER A 174 -1.71 2.25 17.49
C SER A 174 -1.63 3.03 18.82
N HIS A 175 -1.22 4.30 18.76
CA HIS A 175 -1.14 5.19 19.92
C HIS A 175 -2.32 6.15 20.03
N ILE A 176 -2.90 6.56 18.89
CA ILE A 176 -3.97 7.57 18.81
C ILE A 176 -5.33 6.94 19.06
N ASP A 177 -5.60 5.79 18.47
CA ASP A 177 -6.89 5.08 18.55
C ASP A 177 -6.72 3.65 19.06
N LYS A 178 -6.39 3.54 20.32
CA LYS A 178 -6.15 2.24 21.02
C LYS A 178 -7.40 1.35 21.08
N LYS A 179 -8.56 1.87 20.77
CA LYS A 179 -9.82 1.09 20.79
C LYS A 179 -9.96 0.26 19.52
N ASN A 180 -9.57 0.83 18.38
CA ASN A 180 -9.82 0.24 17.08
C ASN A 180 -8.56 -0.38 16.45
N TYR A 181 -7.37 0.03 16.93
CA TYR A 181 -6.10 -0.45 16.40
C TYR A 181 -5.29 -1.22 17.45
N PRO A 182 -4.62 -2.32 17.07
CA PRO A 182 -3.77 -3.06 18.00
C PRO A 182 -2.57 -2.21 18.44
N PRO A 183 -2.04 -2.46 19.66
CA PRO A 183 -0.86 -1.76 20.15
C PRO A 183 0.38 -2.13 19.31
N LEU A 184 1.39 -1.27 19.32
CA LEU A 184 2.67 -1.52 18.61
C LEU A 184 3.29 -2.87 18.96
N SER A 185 3.19 -3.28 20.21
CA SER A 185 3.70 -4.59 20.67
C SER A 185 3.06 -5.78 19.94
N PHE A 186 1.83 -5.65 19.43
CA PHE A 186 1.19 -6.68 18.64
C PHE A 186 1.95 -6.94 17.33
N TYR A 187 2.31 -5.88 16.60
CA TYR A 187 3.03 -6.00 15.32
C TYR A 187 4.44 -6.56 15.53
N VAL A 188 5.12 -6.13 16.60
CA VAL A 188 6.44 -6.65 16.98
C VAL A 188 6.36 -8.15 17.29
N ASN A 189 5.45 -8.53 18.20
CA ASN A 189 5.26 -9.93 18.59
C ASN A 189 4.84 -10.80 17.39
N TRP A 190 4.03 -10.25 16.49
CA TRP A 190 3.65 -10.95 15.27
C TRP A 190 4.86 -11.23 14.39
N ALA A 191 5.69 -10.21 14.09
CA ALA A 191 6.90 -10.37 13.27
C ALA A 191 7.87 -11.38 13.90
N ASP A 192 8.08 -11.32 15.22
CA ASP A 192 8.93 -12.28 15.97
C ASP A 192 8.35 -13.71 15.90
N SER A 193 7.00 -13.85 15.98
CA SER A 193 6.33 -15.16 15.94
C SER A 193 6.47 -15.90 14.60
N VAL A 194 6.77 -15.17 13.53
CA VAL A 194 7.01 -15.71 12.17
C VAL A 194 8.49 -15.62 11.77
N ASN A 195 9.38 -15.30 12.72
CA ASN A 195 10.82 -15.19 12.52
C ASN A 195 11.22 -14.25 11.38
N MET A 196 10.59 -13.06 11.32
CA MET A 196 10.88 -12.01 10.34
C MET A 196 11.52 -10.80 11.01
N ASP A 197 12.32 -10.05 10.24
CA ASP A 197 12.91 -8.79 10.68
C ASP A 197 11.94 -7.63 10.48
N TRP A 198 12.01 -6.59 11.32
CA TRP A 198 11.14 -5.43 11.19
C TRP A 198 11.84 -4.12 11.51
N ILE A 199 11.33 -3.04 10.96
CA ILE A 199 11.67 -1.64 11.30
C ILE A 199 10.43 -0.77 11.27
N ILE A 200 10.53 0.42 11.89
CA ILE A 200 9.59 1.51 11.66
C ILE A 200 10.32 2.58 10.87
N GLU A 201 9.74 2.97 9.75
CA GLU A 201 10.27 4.05 8.95
C GLU A 201 9.16 5.03 8.57
N LEU A 202 9.33 6.28 8.98
CA LEU A 202 8.32 7.33 8.92
C LEU A 202 7.04 6.90 9.67
N ASP A 203 6.02 6.52 9.00
CA ASP A 203 4.76 6.07 9.61
C ASP A 203 4.38 4.66 9.15
N LEU A 204 5.37 3.91 8.67
CA LEU A 204 5.20 2.55 8.19
C LEU A 204 5.84 1.56 9.15
N PHE A 205 5.13 0.49 9.49
CA PHE A 205 5.70 -0.70 10.10
C PHE A 205 6.06 -1.67 8.97
N ILE A 206 7.34 -1.98 8.82
CA ILE A 206 7.88 -2.75 7.70
C ILE A 206 8.43 -4.06 8.22
N ILE A 207 7.92 -5.18 7.72
CA ILE A 207 8.33 -6.54 8.09
C ILE A 207 8.93 -7.21 6.85
N LYS A 208 10.03 -7.93 7.01
CA LYS A 208 10.73 -8.61 5.92
C LYS A 208 11.19 -10.01 6.30
N SER A 209 11.15 -10.93 5.35
CA SER A 209 11.83 -12.22 5.47
C SER A 209 13.29 -12.03 5.85
N LYS A 210 13.83 -12.91 6.71
CA LYS A 210 15.22 -12.89 7.15
C LYS A 210 16.19 -12.76 5.98
N GLY A 211 17.22 -11.91 6.16
CA GLY A 211 18.25 -11.68 5.17
C GLY A 211 17.90 -10.71 4.05
N LEU A 212 16.66 -10.19 3.99
CA LEU A 212 16.36 -9.08 3.10
C LEU A 212 16.89 -7.76 3.68
N PRO A 213 17.57 -6.92 2.88
CA PRO A 213 18.16 -5.69 3.41
C PRO A 213 17.09 -4.64 3.74
N PHE A 214 17.33 -3.90 4.82
CA PHE A 214 16.69 -2.61 5.06
C PHE A 214 17.60 -1.52 4.50
N TYR A 215 17.26 -0.98 3.35
CA TYR A 215 18.01 0.13 2.76
C TYR A 215 17.78 1.40 3.58
N ARG A 216 18.86 2.02 4.00
CA ARG A 216 18.86 3.34 4.66
C ARG A 216 19.00 4.46 3.64
#